data_4d42c1286018c56225a1b082aae3cced
#
_entry.id   4d42c1286018c56225a1b082aae3cced
#
_cell.length_a   1.000
_cell.length_b   1.000
_cell.length_c   1.000
_cell.angle_alpha   90.00
_cell.angle_beta   90.00
_cell.angle_gamma   90.00
#
_symmetry.space_group_name_H-M   'P 1'
#
loop_
_entity.id
_entity.type
_entity.pdbx_description
1 polymer ?
#
loop_
_entity_poly.entity_id
_entity_poly.type
_entity_poly.pdbx_seq_one_letter_code
_entity_poly.pdbx_strand_id
1 'polypeptide(L)'
;MQPQTVSPTVASSPTSRAQPTLTPRPTTTVAQTAAAETTSSPPPSPTATVPPTITPSPTPDFPKYMGDPLLRDELGIQIHIHREDLRPILRQLQALGVGWVKVQVSWKLYQPHPDAYAEDRLAELDRLVEAAANNNIKVLLNVSKAPEWSRPTTELDGPPLDYGLYRDFLAFLAGRYQGNVAAYELWNEPNLKREWNGIPLSAAELTRLIAAGAEGIRQSDSQALIISSAPATTGINDGITAIDDRVYLRGMLEAGVGDIVDGIGVHPYGWANPPDSSYAEPDRSVPTHNNHPSFFFSDTLSDYKALLSEYGVTDPLWATEFGWGSFDQIADEKGDPAQPPQGAEFMADVSEWEQAAYLLRALEIGRHDETLGPMIIWNLNFGPLLGDEFSESGYSILRPDGSRRPA
;
A
#
# COMPACT_ATOMS: atom_id res chain seq x y z
N MET A 1 -41.82 45.50 28.72
CA MET A 1 -40.72 45.80 27.77
C MET A 1 -40.50 44.60 26.90
N GLN A 2 -40.96 44.63 25.65
CA GLN A 2 -40.79 43.59 24.68
C GLN A 2 -39.45 43.82 23.94
N PRO A 3 -38.67 42.81 23.60
CA PRO A 3 -37.52 42.96 22.71
C PRO A 3 -37.97 42.94 21.24
N GLN A 4 -37.44 43.90 20.50
CA GLN A 4 -37.65 44.07 19.05
C GLN A 4 -36.93 42.97 18.26
N THR A 5 -37.63 42.39 17.30
CA THR A 5 -37.11 41.52 16.24
C THR A 5 -36.40 42.36 15.20
N VAL A 6 -35.13 42.00 14.91
CA VAL A 6 -34.38 42.55 13.77
C VAL A 6 -34.33 41.48 12.68
N SER A 7 -34.89 41.76 11.51
CA SER A 7 -34.81 40.93 10.31
C SER A 7 -33.41 41.04 9.67
N PRO A 8 -32.80 39.95 9.16
CA PRO A 8 -31.59 40.04 8.40
C PRO A 8 -31.86 40.41 6.95
N THR A 9 -31.09 41.36 6.49
CA THR A 9 -31.03 41.85 5.10
C THR A 9 -30.42 40.78 4.17
N VAL A 10 -31.13 40.52 3.07
CA VAL A 10 -30.66 39.62 1.99
C VAL A 10 -29.53 40.30 1.24
N ALA A 11 -28.37 39.72 1.20
CA ALA A 11 -27.24 40.11 0.36
C ALA A 11 -27.35 39.39 -1.01
N SER A 12 -27.28 40.20 -2.04
CA SER A 12 -27.37 39.82 -3.47
C SER A 12 -26.17 38.98 -3.92
N SER A 13 -26.48 37.96 -4.73
CA SER A 13 -25.51 37.04 -5.42
C SER A 13 -24.59 37.77 -6.38
N PRO A 14 -23.31 37.36 -6.51
CA PRO A 14 -22.44 37.86 -7.57
C PRO A 14 -22.68 37.13 -8.89
N THR A 15 -22.63 37.90 -9.93
CA THR A 15 -22.85 37.65 -11.34
C THR A 15 -21.91 36.58 -11.90
N SER A 16 -22.49 35.69 -12.71
CA SER A 16 -21.82 34.71 -13.57
C SER A 16 -20.71 35.33 -14.44
N ARG A 17 -19.51 34.75 -14.37
CA ARG A 17 -18.38 35.07 -15.23
C ARG A 17 -18.47 34.22 -16.53
N ALA A 18 -18.55 34.88 -17.67
CA ALA A 18 -18.63 34.27 -19.00
C ALA A 18 -17.39 33.40 -19.32
N GLN A 19 -17.64 32.24 -19.92
CA GLN A 19 -16.63 31.39 -20.56
C GLN A 19 -16.04 32.04 -21.79
N PRO A 20 -14.72 31.88 -22.05
CA PRO A 20 -14.14 32.35 -23.34
C PRO A 20 -14.49 31.40 -24.48
N THR A 21 -15.05 31.99 -25.55
CA THR A 21 -15.34 31.36 -26.83
C THR A 21 -14.06 31.09 -27.61
N LEU A 22 -13.83 29.84 -28.02
CA LEU A 22 -12.73 29.47 -28.92
C LEU A 22 -13.03 29.93 -30.34
N THR A 23 -12.16 30.76 -30.88
CA THR A 23 -12.18 31.21 -32.29
C THR A 23 -11.53 30.15 -33.17
N PRO A 24 -12.08 29.80 -34.33
CA PRO A 24 -11.48 28.81 -35.24
C PRO A 24 -10.27 29.39 -35.98
N ARG A 25 -9.22 28.59 -36.09
CA ARG A 25 -7.98 28.85 -36.80
C ARG A 25 -8.22 28.86 -38.32
N PRO A 26 -7.68 29.78 -39.13
CA PRO A 26 -7.86 29.81 -40.58
C PRO A 26 -7.11 28.68 -41.28
N THR A 27 -7.81 28.02 -42.20
CA THR A 27 -7.30 26.99 -43.11
C THR A 27 -6.50 27.66 -44.23
N THR A 28 -5.22 27.36 -44.34
CA THR A 28 -4.37 27.80 -45.44
C THR A 28 -4.50 26.79 -46.58
N THR A 29 -5.09 27.25 -47.70
CA THR A 29 -5.14 26.53 -48.97
C THR A 29 -3.80 26.67 -49.67
N VAL A 30 -3.09 25.55 -49.90
CA VAL A 30 -1.88 25.52 -50.70
C VAL A 30 -2.25 25.25 -52.16
N ALA A 31 -1.90 26.18 -53.04
CA ALA A 31 -2.05 26.04 -54.47
C ALA A 31 -1.05 25.03 -55.04
N GLN A 32 -1.55 24.11 -55.83
CA GLN A 32 -0.77 23.10 -56.54
C GLN A 32 -0.18 23.75 -57.81
N THR A 33 1.16 23.85 -57.85
CA THR A 33 1.87 24.22 -59.09
C THR A 33 2.50 22.95 -59.66
N ALA A 34 2.09 22.58 -60.88
CA ALA A 34 2.68 21.47 -61.59
C ALA A 34 4.10 21.82 -62.07
N ALA A 35 5.07 21.01 -61.77
CA ALA A 35 6.43 21.06 -62.29
C ALA A 35 6.85 19.71 -62.85
N ALA A 36 7.54 19.75 -63.96
CA ALA A 36 7.88 18.70 -64.90
C ALA A 36 8.67 17.52 -64.29
N GLU A 37 8.37 16.33 -64.84
CA GLU A 37 9.09 15.08 -64.59
C GLU A 37 10.53 15.16 -65.07
N THR A 38 11.49 14.99 -64.16
CA THR A 38 12.85 14.59 -64.47
C THR A 38 13.04 13.18 -63.87
N THR A 39 13.23 12.22 -64.76
CA THR A 39 13.58 10.84 -64.38
C THR A 39 14.95 10.78 -63.76
N SER A 40 15.03 10.59 -62.44
CA SER A 40 16.25 10.25 -61.75
C SER A 40 16.11 8.83 -61.18
N SER A 41 17.13 8.01 -61.40
CA SER A 41 17.24 6.64 -60.89
C SER A 41 17.09 6.60 -59.36
N PRO A 42 16.44 5.58 -58.79
CA PRO A 42 16.26 5.49 -57.34
C PRO A 42 17.61 5.34 -56.64
N PRO A 43 17.81 5.97 -55.50
CA PRO A 43 18.97 5.75 -54.65
C PRO A 43 18.98 4.32 -54.13
N PRO A 44 20.16 3.72 -53.84
CA PRO A 44 20.28 2.37 -53.30
C PRO A 44 19.51 2.30 -52.00
N SER A 45 18.71 1.25 -51.80
CA SER A 45 18.02 0.92 -50.54
C SER A 45 19.03 0.93 -49.38
N PRO A 46 18.70 1.59 -48.26
CA PRO A 46 19.56 1.49 -47.09
C PRO A 46 19.64 0.04 -46.63
N THR A 47 20.88 -0.46 -46.57
CA THR A 47 21.16 -1.77 -45.98
C THR A 47 20.58 -1.77 -44.56
N ALA A 48 19.63 -2.67 -44.30
CA ALA A 48 19.06 -2.83 -42.97
C ALA A 48 20.17 -3.14 -41.97
N THR A 49 20.51 -2.18 -41.13
CA THR A 49 21.41 -2.41 -39.99
C THR A 49 20.67 -3.35 -39.05
N VAL A 50 21.14 -4.58 -38.93
CA VAL A 50 20.61 -5.52 -37.92
C VAL A 50 20.83 -4.86 -36.55
N PRO A 51 19.77 -4.68 -35.73
CA PRO A 51 19.94 -4.15 -34.38
C PRO A 51 20.98 -5.03 -33.66
N PRO A 52 21.86 -4.46 -32.83
CA PRO A 52 22.78 -5.25 -32.04
C PRO A 52 21.97 -6.26 -31.23
N THR A 53 22.32 -7.54 -31.36
CA THR A 53 21.79 -8.60 -30.50
C THR A 53 22.19 -8.23 -29.08
N ILE A 54 21.23 -7.83 -28.26
CA ILE A 54 21.45 -7.64 -26.83
C ILE A 54 21.79 -9.00 -26.27
N THR A 55 23.09 -9.28 -26.07
CA THR A 55 23.52 -10.41 -25.28
C THR A 55 22.96 -10.20 -23.90
N PRO A 56 22.13 -11.12 -23.35
CA PRO A 56 21.63 -10.95 -21.98
C PRO A 56 22.85 -10.80 -21.08
N SER A 57 22.88 -9.73 -20.31
CA SER A 57 23.90 -9.55 -19.26
C SER A 57 23.85 -10.80 -18.38
N PRO A 58 24.99 -11.39 -18.02
CA PRO A 58 24.97 -12.54 -17.14
C PRO A 58 24.18 -12.15 -15.89
N THR A 59 23.17 -12.94 -15.55
CA THR A 59 22.45 -12.81 -14.28
C THR A 59 23.51 -12.77 -13.19
N PRO A 60 23.53 -11.75 -12.32
CA PRO A 60 24.48 -11.73 -11.22
C PRO A 60 24.35 -13.03 -10.43
N ASP A 61 25.49 -13.62 -10.05
CA ASP A 61 25.49 -14.83 -9.22
C ASP A 61 25.16 -14.36 -7.79
N PHE A 62 23.85 -14.29 -7.47
CA PHE A 62 23.38 -13.84 -6.17
C PHE A 62 23.84 -14.81 -5.08
N PRO A 63 24.32 -14.32 -3.93
CA PRO A 63 24.62 -15.18 -2.80
C PRO A 63 23.42 -16.04 -2.47
N LYS A 64 23.61 -17.35 -2.48
CA LYS A 64 22.53 -18.27 -2.16
C LYS A 64 22.21 -18.16 -0.68
N TYR A 65 20.93 -17.93 -0.36
CA TYR A 65 20.44 -18.02 1.02
C TYR A 65 20.76 -19.42 1.57
N MET A 66 21.44 -19.45 2.72
CA MET A 66 21.92 -20.67 3.38
C MET A 66 21.17 -20.98 4.68
N GLY A 67 20.19 -20.16 5.03
CA GLY A 67 19.32 -20.39 6.19
C GLY A 67 18.30 -21.51 5.95
N ASP A 68 17.50 -21.75 6.97
CA ASP A 68 16.38 -22.69 6.88
C ASP A 68 15.34 -22.24 5.85
N PRO A 69 14.69 -23.17 5.13
CA PRO A 69 13.66 -22.82 4.15
C PRO A 69 12.56 -21.98 4.79
N LEU A 70 12.18 -20.88 4.16
CA LEU A 70 11.02 -20.08 4.57
C LEU A 70 9.74 -20.90 4.38
N LEU A 71 8.81 -20.80 5.33
CA LEU A 71 7.56 -21.52 5.24
C LEU A 71 6.59 -20.72 4.37
N ARG A 72 6.03 -21.39 3.38
CA ARG A 72 5.08 -20.79 2.43
C ARG A 72 3.92 -20.07 3.13
N ASP A 73 3.35 -20.68 4.15
CA ASP A 73 2.18 -20.16 4.86
C ASP A 73 2.49 -18.95 5.77
N GLU A 74 3.77 -18.64 5.97
CA GLU A 74 4.24 -17.50 6.76
C GLU A 74 4.68 -16.34 5.89
N LEU A 75 4.81 -16.54 4.57
CA LEU A 75 5.33 -15.56 3.63
C LEU A 75 4.24 -15.00 2.73
N GLY A 76 4.14 -13.70 2.67
CA GLY A 76 3.27 -12.98 1.75
C GLY A 76 3.92 -11.77 1.11
N ILE A 77 3.23 -11.20 0.13
CA ILE A 77 3.63 -9.97 -0.53
C ILE A 77 2.43 -9.14 -0.96
N GLN A 78 2.54 -7.82 -0.82
CA GLN A 78 1.51 -6.90 -1.30
C GLN A 78 1.69 -6.62 -2.79
N ILE A 79 0.57 -6.62 -3.51
CA ILE A 79 0.50 -6.28 -4.94
C ILE A 79 -0.58 -5.22 -5.18
N HIS A 80 -0.53 -4.58 -6.34
CA HIS A 80 -1.67 -3.89 -6.91
C HIS A 80 -2.20 -4.63 -8.14
N ILE A 81 -3.47 -4.43 -8.47
CA ILE A 81 -4.15 -5.17 -9.54
C ILE A 81 -4.83 -4.24 -10.57
N HIS A 82 -4.80 -2.94 -10.33
CA HIS A 82 -5.51 -2.01 -11.18
C HIS A 82 -4.90 -1.93 -12.58
N ARG A 83 -5.71 -2.30 -13.60
CA ARG A 83 -5.32 -2.38 -15.03
C ARG A 83 -4.12 -3.28 -15.30
N GLU A 84 -3.82 -4.20 -14.39
CA GLU A 84 -2.70 -5.10 -14.53
C GLU A 84 -3.05 -6.39 -15.29
N ASP A 85 -2.08 -6.90 -16.04
CA ASP A 85 -2.08 -8.29 -16.47
C ASP A 85 -1.61 -9.18 -15.30
N LEU A 86 -2.50 -9.97 -14.74
CA LEU A 86 -2.17 -10.84 -13.61
C LEU A 86 -1.19 -11.96 -13.96
N ARG A 87 -0.99 -12.29 -15.23
CA ARG A 87 -0.10 -13.41 -15.63
C ARG A 87 1.37 -13.19 -15.24
N PRO A 88 1.99 -12.02 -15.46
CA PRO A 88 3.33 -11.73 -14.95
C PRO A 88 3.37 -11.76 -13.41
N ILE A 89 2.38 -11.15 -12.75
CA ILE A 89 2.30 -11.11 -11.28
C ILE A 89 2.26 -12.53 -10.72
N LEU A 90 1.36 -13.39 -11.22
CA LEU A 90 1.24 -14.79 -10.78
C LEU A 90 2.54 -15.58 -10.96
N ARG A 91 3.27 -15.37 -12.08
CA ARG A 91 4.58 -16.00 -12.28
C ARG A 91 5.60 -15.58 -11.22
N GLN A 92 5.58 -14.29 -10.80
CA GLN A 92 6.47 -13.82 -9.73
C GLN A 92 6.04 -14.42 -8.37
N LEU A 93 4.75 -14.42 -8.04
CA LEU A 93 4.25 -15.02 -6.81
C LEU A 93 4.61 -16.52 -6.70
N GLN A 94 4.46 -17.26 -7.80
CA GLN A 94 4.88 -18.67 -7.87
C GLN A 94 6.40 -18.86 -7.71
N ALA A 95 7.20 -17.98 -8.34
CA ALA A 95 8.65 -18.04 -8.25
C ALA A 95 9.17 -17.69 -6.85
N LEU A 96 8.49 -16.77 -6.15
CA LEU A 96 8.78 -16.43 -4.76
C LEU A 96 8.31 -17.53 -3.78
N GLY A 97 7.37 -18.38 -4.19
CA GLY A 97 6.81 -19.43 -3.35
C GLY A 97 5.93 -18.89 -2.21
N VAL A 98 5.39 -17.67 -2.34
CA VAL A 98 4.54 -17.04 -1.31
C VAL A 98 3.22 -17.81 -1.11
N GLY A 99 2.76 -17.87 0.13
CA GLY A 99 1.46 -18.44 0.48
C GLY A 99 0.35 -17.40 0.63
N TRP A 100 0.73 -16.11 0.72
CA TRP A 100 -0.21 -15.02 0.88
C TRP A 100 0.02 -13.93 -0.16
N VAL A 101 -1.07 -13.33 -0.59
CA VAL A 101 -1.07 -12.08 -1.36
C VAL A 101 -1.96 -11.07 -0.66
N LYS A 102 -1.45 -9.85 -0.42
CA LYS A 102 -2.22 -8.74 0.12
C LYS A 102 -2.60 -7.78 -1.00
N VAL A 103 -3.84 -7.29 -0.97
CA VAL A 103 -4.33 -6.20 -1.82
C VAL A 103 -5.06 -5.17 -0.98
N GLN A 104 -4.73 -3.91 -1.19
CA GLN A 104 -5.46 -2.80 -0.59
C GLN A 104 -6.70 -2.48 -1.42
N VAL A 105 -7.87 -2.66 -0.81
CA VAL A 105 -9.18 -2.29 -1.36
C VAL A 105 -9.51 -0.88 -0.87
N SER A 106 -9.24 0.12 -1.69
CA SER A 106 -9.65 1.50 -1.43
C SER A 106 -11.15 1.64 -1.65
N TRP A 107 -11.94 1.54 -0.58
CA TRP A 107 -13.41 1.48 -0.63
C TRP A 107 -14.02 2.55 -1.54
N LYS A 108 -13.50 3.81 -1.50
CA LYS A 108 -13.96 4.91 -2.36
C LYS A 108 -13.88 4.61 -3.86
N LEU A 109 -12.98 3.71 -4.28
CA LEU A 109 -12.82 3.30 -5.68
C LEU A 109 -13.74 2.14 -6.07
N TYR A 110 -14.19 1.34 -5.11
CA TYR A 110 -15.07 0.19 -5.32
C TYR A 110 -16.56 0.53 -5.17
N GLN A 111 -16.88 1.57 -4.38
CA GLN A 111 -18.24 2.08 -4.20
C GLN A 111 -18.27 3.61 -4.31
N PRO A 112 -18.09 4.16 -5.54
CA PRO A 112 -18.02 5.62 -5.76
C PRO A 112 -19.33 6.35 -5.46
N HIS A 113 -20.46 5.65 -5.39
CA HIS A 113 -21.78 6.18 -5.05
C HIS A 113 -22.49 5.25 -4.05
N PRO A 114 -23.45 5.78 -3.23
CA PRO A 114 -24.13 4.98 -2.21
C PRO A 114 -24.77 3.70 -2.74
N ASP A 115 -25.36 3.76 -3.93
CA ASP A 115 -26.14 2.67 -4.53
C ASP A 115 -25.42 2.01 -5.74
N ALA A 116 -24.11 2.27 -5.94
CA ALA A 116 -23.41 1.78 -7.12
C ALA A 116 -21.99 1.31 -6.80
N TYR A 117 -21.69 0.10 -7.23
CA TYR A 117 -20.34 -0.47 -7.20
C TYR A 117 -19.63 -0.27 -8.54
N ALA A 118 -18.31 -0.16 -8.52
CA ALA A 118 -17.46 -0.09 -9.69
C ALA A 118 -17.19 -1.52 -10.21
N GLU A 119 -18.01 -1.97 -11.17
CA GLU A 119 -17.96 -3.35 -11.68
C GLU A 119 -16.63 -3.70 -12.34
N ASP A 120 -15.94 -2.75 -12.96
CA ASP A 120 -14.60 -2.93 -13.51
C ASP A 120 -13.57 -3.25 -12.41
N ARG A 121 -13.63 -2.55 -11.28
CA ARG A 121 -12.78 -2.81 -10.10
C ARG A 121 -13.08 -4.15 -9.45
N LEU A 122 -14.36 -4.48 -9.31
CA LEU A 122 -14.77 -5.78 -8.79
C LEU A 122 -14.32 -6.91 -9.70
N ALA A 123 -14.44 -6.75 -11.03
CA ALA A 123 -13.97 -7.75 -11.99
C ALA A 123 -12.43 -7.94 -11.95
N GLU A 124 -11.65 -6.90 -11.64
CA GLU A 124 -10.21 -7.03 -11.40
C GLU A 124 -9.94 -7.89 -10.15
N LEU A 125 -10.66 -7.63 -9.06
CA LEU A 125 -10.53 -8.37 -7.81
C LEU A 125 -11.03 -9.82 -7.93
N ASP A 126 -12.15 -10.06 -8.66
CA ASP A 126 -12.67 -11.40 -8.96
C ASP A 126 -11.59 -12.26 -9.64
N ARG A 127 -10.93 -11.70 -10.68
CA ARG A 127 -9.85 -12.43 -11.39
C ARG A 127 -8.67 -12.76 -10.49
N LEU A 128 -8.31 -11.84 -9.57
CA LEU A 128 -7.24 -12.14 -8.62
C LEU A 128 -7.63 -13.25 -7.66
N VAL A 129 -8.82 -13.15 -7.03
CA VAL A 129 -9.29 -14.13 -6.03
C VAL A 129 -9.36 -15.52 -6.66
N GLU A 130 -9.92 -15.63 -7.87
CA GLU A 130 -9.97 -16.89 -8.63
C GLU A 130 -8.55 -17.41 -8.94
N ALA A 131 -7.67 -16.54 -9.42
CA ALA A 131 -6.30 -16.93 -9.77
C ALA A 131 -5.50 -17.36 -8.53
N ALA A 132 -5.66 -16.68 -7.40
CA ALA A 132 -5.01 -17.03 -6.13
C ALA A 132 -5.50 -18.41 -5.64
N ALA A 133 -6.80 -18.65 -5.65
CA ALA A 133 -7.38 -19.95 -5.28
C ALA A 133 -6.83 -21.10 -6.16
N ASN A 134 -6.76 -20.90 -7.48
CA ASN A 134 -6.20 -21.87 -8.43
C ASN A 134 -4.70 -22.15 -8.22
N ASN A 135 -3.99 -21.30 -7.50
CA ASN A 135 -2.56 -21.43 -7.21
C ASN A 135 -2.27 -21.75 -5.73
N ASN A 136 -3.29 -22.03 -4.93
CA ASN A 136 -3.19 -22.24 -3.48
C ASN A 136 -2.50 -21.06 -2.77
N ILE A 137 -2.81 -19.84 -3.16
CA ILE A 137 -2.36 -18.60 -2.53
C ILE A 137 -3.55 -18.03 -1.75
N LYS A 138 -3.36 -17.76 -0.47
CA LYS A 138 -4.35 -17.12 0.39
C LYS A 138 -4.41 -15.63 0.10
N VAL A 139 -5.60 -15.05 0.15
CA VAL A 139 -5.80 -13.61 -0.10
C VAL A 139 -6.10 -12.91 1.20
N LEU A 140 -5.35 -11.82 1.47
CA LEU A 140 -5.62 -10.84 2.51
C LEU A 140 -6.11 -9.55 1.85
N LEU A 141 -7.33 -9.12 2.13
CA LEU A 141 -7.85 -7.83 1.68
C LEU A 141 -7.73 -6.80 2.81
N ASN A 142 -6.90 -5.77 2.60
CA ASN A 142 -6.91 -4.58 3.44
C ASN A 142 -8.00 -3.63 2.94
N VAL A 143 -8.99 -3.31 3.76
CA VAL A 143 -10.14 -2.46 3.36
C VAL A 143 -10.10 -1.14 4.10
N SER A 144 -9.90 -0.04 3.36
CA SER A 144 -9.72 1.30 3.93
C SER A 144 -10.27 2.39 2.99
N LYS A 145 -10.13 3.66 3.37
CA LYS A 145 -10.41 4.84 2.53
C LYS A 145 -11.87 4.95 2.13
N ALA A 146 -12.70 5.38 3.09
CA ALA A 146 -14.14 5.53 2.87
C ALA A 146 -14.48 6.50 1.73
N PRO A 147 -15.59 6.27 1.00
CA PRO A 147 -16.03 7.14 -0.09
C PRO A 147 -16.38 8.55 0.39
N GLU A 148 -16.20 9.53 -0.48
CA GLU A 148 -16.44 10.93 -0.16
C GLU A 148 -17.87 11.21 0.28
N TRP A 149 -18.88 10.54 -0.32
CA TRP A 149 -20.28 10.68 0.03
C TRP A 149 -20.63 10.24 1.46
N SER A 150 -19.76 9.47 2.12
CA SER A 150 -19.95 8.96 3.49
C SER A 150 -19.22 9.81 4.55
N ARG A 151 -18.48 10.84 4.16
CA ARG A 151 -17.51 11.55 5.00
C ARG A 151 -17.83 13.03 5.15
N PRO A 152 -17.42 13.66 6.28
CA PRO A 152 -17.64 15.09 6.50
C PRO A 152 -16.68 16.00 5.73
N THR A 153 -15.46 15.49 5.44
CA THR A 153 -14.39 16.20 4.72
C THR A 153 -13.69 15.22 3.79
N THR A 154 -13.09 15.72 2.70
CA THR A 154 -12.54 14.90 1.62
C THR A 154 -11.11 15.29 1.20
N GLU A 155 -10.46 16.19 1.94
CA GLU A 155 -9.10 16.67 1.63
C GLU A 155 -8.05 15.56 1.75
N LEU A 156 -8.25 14.66 2.73
CA LEU A 156 -7.42 13.50 2.98
C LEU A 156 -8.31 12.27 3.15
N ASP A 157 -7.75 11.07 3.18
CA ASP A 157 -8.50 9.86 3.46
C ASP A 157 -8.96 9.79 4.92
N GLY A 158 -10.03 9.05 5.20
CA GLY A 158 -10.57 8.92 6.54
C GLY A 158 -11.83 8.04 6.60
N PRO A 159 -12.36 7.80 7.82
CA PRO A 159 -13.48 6.91 8.04
C PRO A 159 -14.83 7.55 7.64
N PRO A 160 -15.88 6.75 7.43
CA PRO A 160 -17.23 7.26 7.27
C PRO A 160 -17.76 7.80 8.61
N LEU A 161 -18.77 8.67 8.56
CA LEU A 161 -19.46 9.12 9.79
C LEU A 161 -20.35 8.02 10.38
N ASP A 162 -20.96 7.20 9.53
CA ASP A 162 -21.77 6.06 9.93
C ASP A 162 -21.00 4.76 9.68
N TYR A 163 -20.59 4.09 10.74
CA TYR A 163 -19.84 2.82 10.66
C TYR A 163 -20.70 1.65 10.15
N GLY A 164 -22.03 1.79 10.16
CA GLY A 164 -22.93 0.85 9.50
C GLY A 164 -22.69 0.72 8.01
N LEU A 165 -22.27 1.81 7.35
CA LEU A 165 -21.91 1.79 5.93
C LEU A 165 -20.65 0.95 5.66
N TYR A 166 -19.68 0.98 6.57
CA TYR A 166 -18.46 0.14 6.49
C TYR A 166 -18.79 -1.33 6.72
N ARG A 167 -19.66 -1.62 7.71
CA ARG A 167 -20.22 -2.98 7.93
C ARG A 167 -20.85 -3.52 6.66
N ASP A 168 -21.73 -2.74 6.04
CA ASP A 168 -22.49 -3.18 4.87
C ASP A 168 -21.58 -3.41 3.64
N PHE A 169 -20.56 -2.58 3.45
CA PHE A 169 -19.56 -2.79 2.41
C PHE A 169 -18.72 -4.04 2.66
N LEU A 170 -18.29 -4.28 3.89
CA LEU A 170 -17.55 -5.50 4.25
C LEU A 170 -18.42 -6.75 4.16
N ALA A 171 -19.70 -6.68 4.54
CA ALA A 171 -20.65 -7.77 4.34
C ALA A 171 -20.82 -8.11 2.85
N PHE A 172 -20.87 -7.08 1.99
CA PHE A 172 -20.91 -7.27 0.54
C PHE A 172 -19.65 -7.97 0.01
N LEU A 173 -18.46 -7.50 0.39
CA LEU A 173 -17.19 -8.13 -0.03
C LEU A 173 -17.07 -9.57 0.49
N ALA A 174 -17.35 -9.78 1.78
CA ALA A 174 -17.27 -11.12 2.39
C ALA A 174 -18.28 -12.10 1.77
N GLY A 175 -19.48 -11.64 1.45
CA GLY A 175 -20.46 -12.47 0.74
C GLY A 175 -20.05 -12.80 -0.71
N ARG A 176 -19.45 -11.82 -1.42
CA ARG A 176 -18.95 -12.03 -2.80
C ARG A 176 -17.82 -13.05 -2.86
N TYR A 177 -16.92 -13.02 -1.88
CA TYR A 177 -15.70 -13.86 -1.86
C TYR A 177 -15.73 -14.95 -0.80
N GLN A 178 -16.90 -15.33 -0.33
CA GLN A 178 -17.07 -16.32 0.72
C GLN A 178 -16.24 -17.58 0.47
N GLY A 179 -15.39 -17.95 1.44
CA GLY A 179 -14.51 -19.11 1.38
C GLY A 179 -13.30 -18.98 0.45
N ASN A 180 -13.13 -17.86 -0.28
CA ASN A 180 -12.01 -17.62 -1.19
C ASN A 180 -11.05 -16.53 -0.71
N VAL A 181 -11.52 -15.57 0.10
CA VAL A 181 -10.68 -14.61 0.81
C VAL A 181 -10.41 -15.17 2.20
N ALA A 182 -9.13 -15.33 2.55
CA ALA A 182 -8.76 -15.98 3.80
C ALA A 182 -8.76 -15.02 4.99
N ALA A 183 -8.48 -13.73 4.76
CA ALA A 183 -8.43 -12.72 5.82
C ALA A 183 -8.80 -11.32 5.31
N TYR A 184 -9.34 -10.51 6.21
CA TYR A 184 -9.62 -9.09 6.02
C TYR A 184 -8.88 -8.27 7.08
N GLU A 185 -8.05 -7.32 6.65
CA GLU A 185 -7.45 -6.31 7.51
C GLU A 185 -8.32 -5.05 7.48
N LEU A 186 -8.78 -4.64 8.66
CA LEU A 186 -9.79 -3.59 8.80
C LEU A 186 -9.16 -2.23 9.07
N TRP A 187 -9.02 -1.43 8.02
CA TRP A 187 -8.37 -0.13 7.92
C TRP A 187 -6.84 -0.20 7.75
N ASN A 188 -6.22 0.96 7.49
CA ASN A 188 -4.79 1.14 7.28
C ASN A 188 -4.28 2.35 8.05
N GLU A 189 -3.21 2.21 8.81
CA GLU A 189 -2.44 3.27 9.50
C GLU A 189 -3.30 4.39 10.17
N PRO A 190 -4.31 4.03 10.99
CA PRO A 190 -5.32 4.97 11.49
C PRO A 190 -4.79 5.98 12.51
N ASN A 191 -3.56 5.82 12.98
CA ASN A 191 -2.88 6.76 13.85
C ASN A 191 -2.32 7.98 13.10
N LEU A 192 -2.41 8.01 11.76
CA LEU A 192 -1.97 9.10 10.91
C LEU A 192 -3.16 9.94 10.42
N LYS A 193 -3.02 11.26 10.49
CA LYS A 193 -4.02 12.22 9.99
C LYS A 193 -4.38 12.01 8.51
N ARG A 194 -3.44 11.59 7.69
CA ARG A 194 -3.67 11.33 6.26
C ARG A 194 -4.59 10.14 5.98
N GLU A 195 -4.68 9.20 6.92
CA GLU A 195 -5.51 7.99 6.82
C GLU A 195 -6.78 8.08 7.67
N TRP A 196 -6.84 9.06 8.62
CA TRP A 196 -7.94 9.25 9.57
C TRP A 196 -8.35 10.72 9.64
N ASN A 197 -8.85 11.27 8.52
CA ASN A 197 -9.28 12.67 8.44
C ASN A 197 -10.80 12.83 8.62
N GLY A 198 -11.21 14.02 9.09
CA GLY A 198 -12.61 14.39 9.26
C GLY A 198 -13.12 14.26 10.69
N ILE A 199 -12.48 13.40 11.49
CA ILE A 199 -12.71 13.25 12.93
C ILE A 199 -11.36 13.23 13.65
N PRO A 200 -11.31 13.43 14.99
CA PRO A 200 -10.07 13.33 15.76
C PRO A 200 -9.45 11.93 15.65
N LEU A 201 -8.11 11.85 15.70
CA LEU A 201 -7.40 10.59 15.83
C LEU A 201 -7.84 9.91 17.14
N SER A 202 -8.32 8.67 17.06
CA SER A 202 -8.84 7.95 18.21
C SER A 202 -8.82 6.43 18.01
N ALA A 203 -8.06 5.75 18.84
CA ALA A 203 -8.01 4.29 18.86
C ALA A 203 -9.39 3.67 19.23
N ALA A 204 -10.14 4.31 20.12
CA ALA A 204 -11.48 3.85 20.49
C ALA A 204 -12.49 3.98 19.34
N GLU A 205 -12.42 5.06 18.56
CA GLU A 205 -13.27 5.20 17.35
C GLU A 205 -12.89 4.17 16.28
N LEU A 206 -11.59 3.92 16.09
CA LEU A 206 -11.14 2.85 15.23
C LEU A 206 -11.67 1.49 15.67
N THR A 207 -11.57 1.16 16.97
CA THR A 207 -12.09 -0.12 17.50
C THR A 207 -13.58 -0.30 17.23
N ARG A 208 -14.36 0.79 17.32
CA ARG A 208 -15.79 0.76 16.94
C ARG A 208 -16.00 0.53 15.43
N LEU A 209 -15.16 1.13 14.57
CA LEU A 209 -15.19 0.87 13.14
C LEU A 209 -14.84 -0.60 12.82
N ILE A 210 -13.79 -1.13 13.48
CA ILE A 210 -13.38 -2.53 13.36
C ILE A 210 -14.52 -3.46 13.80
N ALA A 211 -15.18 -3.17 14.93
CA ALA A 211 -16.31 -3.96 15.41
C ALA A 211 -17.47 -4.00 14.40
N ALA A 212 -17.80 -2.88 13.79
CA ALA A 212 -18.83 -2.81 12.75
C ALA A 212 -18.41 -3.64 11.51
N GLY A 213 -17.17 -3.47 11.06
CA GLY A 213 -16.64 -4.25 9.92
C GLY A 213 -16.60 -5.76 10.19
N ALA A 214 -16.16 -6.15 11.38
CA ALA A 214 -16.14 -7.54 11.84
C ALA A 214 -17.56 -8.16 11.86
N GLU A 215 -18.55 -7.41 12.33
CA GLU A 215 -19.96 -7.85 12.28
C GLU A 215 -20.37 -8.19 10.84
N GLY A 216 -20.09 -7.30 9.88
CA GLY A 216 -20.43 -7.52 8.47
C GLY A 216 -19.77 -8.75 7.87
N ILE A 217 -18.48 -8.96 8.14
CA ILE A 217 -17.73 -10.12 7.67
C ILE A 217 -18.30 -11.40 8.29
N ARG A 218 -18.46 -11.46 9.62
CA ARG A 218 -18.95 -12.66 10.33
C ARG A 218 -20.34 -13.09 9.88
N GLN A 219 -21.21 -12.12 9.51
CA GLN A 219 -22.54 -12.42 8.97
C GLN A 219 -22.50 -13.09 7.58
N SER A 220 -21.50 -12.77 6.78
CA SER A 220 -21.40 -13.20 5.37
C SER A 220 -20.40 -14.34 5.16
N ASP A 221 -19.29 -14.34 5.89
CA ASP A 221 -18.25 -15.37 5.89
C ASP A 221 -17.66 -15.54 7.30
N SER A 222 -18.19 -16.53 8.03
CA SER A 222 -17.75 -16.80 9.41
C SER A 222 -16.37 -17.48 9.50
N GLN A 223 -15.78 -17.88 8.37
CA GLN A 223 -14.49 -18.58 8.34
C GLN A 223 -13.32 -17.64 8.00
N ALA A 224 -13.59 -16.47 7.41
CA ALA A 224 -12.57 -15.51 7.12
C ALA A 224 -11.98 -14.93 8.41
N LEU A 225 -10.66 -14.82 8.48
CA LEU A 225 -9.97 -14.19 9.60
C LEU A 225 -10.13 -12.67 9.55
N ILE A 226 -10.24 -12.06 10.71
CA ILE A 226 -10.31 -10.61 10.87
C ILE A 226 -9.04 -10.14 11.55
N ILE A 227 -8.31 -9.27 10.86
CA ILE A 227 -7.07 -8.69 11.36
C ILE A 227 -7.32 -7.21 11.66
N SER A 228 -6.86 -6.72 12.81
CA SER A 228 -6.93 -5.30 13.09
C SER A 228 -6.08 -4.51 12.09
N SER A 229 -6.40 -3.23 11.90
CA SER A 229 -5.44 -2.33 11.24
C SER A 229 -4.13 -2.29 12.01
N ALA A 230 -3.04 -2.11 11.26
CA ALA A 230 -1.73 -1.82 11.82
C ALA A 230 -1.53 -0.30 11.93
N PRO A 231 -1.18 0.25 13.11
CA PRO A 231 -0.68 1.60 13.22
C PRO A 231 0.65 1.78 12.48
N ALA A 232 0.83 2.93 11.81
CA ALA A 232 2.11 3.30 11.22
C ALA A 232 3.16 3.53 12.31
N THR A 233 4.33 2.93 12.16
CA THR A 233 5.48 3.23 13.02
C THR A 233 5.95 4.67 12.80
N THR A 234 5.84 5.51 13.81
CA THR A 234 6.21 6.92 13.76
C THR A 234 6.64 7.43 15.13
N GLY A 235 7.68 8.23 15.20
CA GLY A 235 8.08 8.91 16.44
C GLY A 235 7.26 10.17 16.75
N ILE A 236 6.15 10.43 16.04
CA ILE A 236 5.28 11.60 16.21
C ILE A 236 4.12 11.22 17.14
N ASN A 237 3.92 12.01 18.19
CA ASN A 237 2.82 11.84 19.15
C ASN A 237 2.26 13.20 19.55
N ASP A 238 1.76 13.97 18.58
CA ASP A 238 1.19 15.31 18.79
C ASP A 238 -0.35 15.30 18.90
N GLY A 239 -0.98 14.14 18.58
CA GLY A 239 -2.44 13.99 18.59
C GLY A 239 -3.16 14.73 17.45
N ILE A 240 -2.42 15.37 16.54
CA ILE A 240 -2.93 16.17 15.43
C ILE A 240 -2.47 15.57 14.09
N THR A 241 -1.16 15.44 13.91
CA THR A 241 -0.55 14.85 12.72
C THR A 241 -0.50 13.35 12.84
N ALA A 242 -0.11 12.85 14.00
CA ALA A 242 -0.06 11.44 14.32
C ALA A 242 -0.17 11.19 15.84
N ILE A 243 -0.46 9.94 16.17
CA ILE A 243 -0.28 9.38 17.51
C ILE A 243 0.77 8.27 17.36
N ASP A 244 1.73 8.21 18.29
CA ASP A 244 2.72 7.14 18.35
C ASP A 244 2.06 5.76 18.28
N ASP A 245 2.63 4.85 17.52
CA ASP A 245 2.03 3.54 17.23
C ASP A 245 1.80 2.69 18.49
N ARG A 246 2.70 2.74 19.47
CA ARG A 246 2.57 2.01 20.74
C ARG A 246 1.47 2.61 21.62
N VAL A 247 1.38 3.94 21.65
CA VAL A 247 0.31 4.65 22.34
C VAL A 247 -1.04 4.34 21.70
N TYR A 248 -1.08 4.31 20.36
CA TYR A 248 -2.30 4.00 19.63
C TYR A 248 -2.75 2.55 19.83
N LEU A 249 -1.82 1.57 19.74
CA LEU A 249 -2.11 0.16 20.01
C LEU A 249 -2.64 -0.03 21.44
N ARG A 250 -2.01 0.59 22.44
CA ARG A 250 -2.51 0.55 23.83
C ARG A 250 -3.96 1.02 23.90
N GLY A 251 -4.29 2.13 23.25
CA GLY A 251 -5.67 2.62 23.18
C GLY A 251 -6.64 1.68 22.45
N MET A 252 -6.19 0.94 21.44
CA MET A 252 -6.99 -0.11 20.79
C MET A 252 -7.26 -1.28 21.73
N LEU A 253 -6.24 -1.73 22.46
CA LEU A 253 -6.36 -2.82 23.46
C LEU A 253 -7.26 -2.41 24.63
N GLU A 254 -7.13 -1.18 25.15
CA GLU A 254 -8.02 -0.61 26.16
C GLU A 254 -9.49 -0.54 25.68
N ALA A 255 -9.69 -0.31 24.39
CA ALA A 255 -11.03 -0.32 23.77
C ALA A 255 -11.55 -1.72 23.43
N GLY A 256 -10.80 -2.79 23.72
CA GLY A 256 -11.23 -4.18 23.57
C GLY A 256 -11.07 -4.75 22.16
N VAL A 257 -10.13 -4.27 21.34
CA VAL A 257 -9.93 -4.78 19.98
C VAL A 257 -9.60 -6.28 19.97
N GLY A 258 -8.87 -6.80 20.97
CA GLY A 258 -8.51 -8.22 21.08
C GLY A 258 -9.72 -9.16 21.22
N ASP A 259 -10.86 -8.69 21.71
CA ASP A 259 -12.09 -9.49 21.77
C ASP A 259 -12.85 -9.56 20.43
N ILE A 260 -12.41 -8.80 19.41
CA ILE A 260 -13.12 -8.62 18.15
C ILE A 260 -12.43 -9.36 17.00
N VAL A 261 -11.09 -9.35 16.99
CA VAL A 261 -10.26 -9.79 15.86
C VAL A 261 -9.61 -11.14 16.10
N ASP A 262 -9.08 -11.77 15.05
CA ASP A 262 -8.35 -13.05 15.10
C ASP A 262 -6.82 -12.83 14.97
N GLY A 263 -6.38 -11.58 14.88
CA GLY A 263 -4.98 -11.19 14.84
C GLY A 263 -4.81 -9.68 14.89
N ILE A 264 -3.67 -9.25 15.38
CA ILE A 264 -3.32 -7.82 15.53
C ILE A 264 -2.32 -7.44 14.43
N GLY A 265 -2.69 -6.46 13.61
CA GLY A 265 -1.83 -5.92 12.55
C GLY A 265 -0.67 -5.11 13.12
N VAL A 266 0.50 -5.25 12.53
CA VAL A 266 1.70 -4.45 12.82
C VAL A 266 2.43 -4.11 11.53
N HIS A 267 2.99 -2.88 11.43
CA HIS A 267 3.85 -2.44 10.33
C HIS A 267 5.28 -2.21 10.83
N PRO A 268 6.08 -3.27 11.06
CA PRO A 268 7.41 -3.15 11.66
C PRO A 268 8.44 -2.71 10.60
N TYR A 269 8.37 -1.46 10.17
CA TYR A 269 9.39 -0.91 9.26
C TYR A 269 10.70 -0.63 10.01
N GLY A 270 11.83 -0.96 9.37
CA GLY A 270 13.17 -0.69 9.91
C GLY A 270 13.78 0.60 9.42
N TRP A 271 13.13 1.31 8.46
CA TRP A 271 13.68 2.47 7.76
C TRP A 271 15.01 2.09 7.08
N ALA A 272 16.16 2.68 7.50
CA ALA A 272 17.49 2.22 7.06
C ALA A 272 18.16 1.29 8.07
N ASN A 273 17.55 1.04 9.24
CA ASN A 273 18.13 0.22 10.28
C ASN A 273 18.05 -1.27 9.97
N PRO A 274 19.14 -2.06 10.12
CA PRO A 274 19.08 -3.51 9.98
C PRO A 274 18.06 -4.13 10.94
N PRO A 275 17.41 -5.27 10.57
CA PRO A 275 16.37 -5.87 11.39
C PRO A 275 16.85 -6.38 12.76
N ASP A 276 18.15 -6.66 12.93
CA ASP A 276 18.76 -7.05 14.21
C ASP A 276 19.11 -5.87 15.11
N SER A 277 19.12 -4.63 14.60
CA SER A 277 19.44 -3.47 15.42
C SER A 277 18.25 -3.04 16.26
N SER A 278 18.53 -2.32 17.35
CA SER A 278 17.53 -1.79 18.27
C SER A 278 17.83 -0.34 18.67
N TYR A 279 16.84 0.32 19.25
CA TYR A 279 17.03 1.67 19.79
C TYR A 279 18.11 1.72 20.89
N ALA A 280 18.22 0.64 21.68
CA ALA A 280 19.25 0.51 22.71
C ALA A 280 20.65 0.26 22.12
N GLU A 281 20.73 -0.45 21.00
CA GLU A 281 21.97 -0.80 20.31
C GLU A 281 21.82 -0.53 18.79
N PRO A 282 21.76 0.76 18.38
CA PRO A 282 21.58 1.12 16.97
C PRO A 282 22.84 0.83 16.17
N ASP A 283 22.67 0.49 14.91
CA ASP A 283 23.79 0.41 13.98
C ASP A 283 24.34 1.82 13.74
N ARG A 284 25.61 2.03 14.09
CA ARG A 284 26.28 3.35 14.01
C ARG A 284 26.59 3.77 12.58
N SER A 285 26.49 2.89 11.61
CA SER A 285 26.64 3.20 10.19
C SER A 285 25.40 3.85 9.61
N VAL A 286 24.24 3.68 10.25
CA VAL A 286 22.96 4.28 9.83
C VAL A 286 22.88 5.71 10.37
N PRO A 287 22.86 6.74 9.50
CA PRO A 287 22.96 8.14 9.93
C PRO A 287 21.63 8.74 10.42
N THR A 288 20.49 8.07 10.15
CA THR A 288 19.14 8.60 10.38
C THR A 288 18.25 7.61 11.10
N HIS A 289 17.09 8.06 11.62
CA HIS A 289 16.05 7.21 12.21
C HIS A 289 16.57 6.28 13.30
N ASN A 290 17.43 6.82 14.19
CA ASN A 290 18.03 6.08 15.32
C ASN A 290 17.64 6.68 16.68
N ASN A 291 16.67 7.60 16.70
CA ASN A 291 16.29 8.40 17.86
C ASN A 291 14.93 8.02 18.47
N HIS A 292 14.27 6.98 17.95
CA HIS A 292 13.00 6.48 18.48
C HIS A 292 12.85 4.97 18.23
N PRO A 293 12.29 4.18 19.18
CA PRO A 293 12.12 2.73 19.00
C PRO A 293 11.19 2.35 17.83
N SER A 294 10.27 3.22 17.41
CA SER A 294 9.41 2.98 16.23
C SER A 294 10.17 2.87 14.91
N PHE A 295 11.45 3.18 14.88
CA PHE A 295 12.29 3.07 13.70
C PHE A 295 13.10 1.77 13.63
N PHE A 296 12.81 0.83 14.53
CA PHE A 296 13.50 -0.46 14.61
C PHE A 296 12.51 -1.63 14.51
N PHE A 297 12.75 -2.50 13.56
CA PHE A 297 11.93 -3.68 13.30
C PHE A 297 11.75 -4.55 14.57
N SER A 298 12.89 -4.91 15.21
CA SER A 298 12.87 -5.77 16.38
C SER A 298 12.20 -5.13 17.60
N ASP A 299 12.43 -3.81 17.84
CA ASP A 299 11.79 -3.11 18.96
C ASP A 299 10.27 -3.03 18.76
N THR A 300 9.81 -2.77 17.53
CA THR A 300 8.38 -2.73 17.23
C THR A 300 7.70 -4.06 17.54
N LEU A 301 8.25 -5.18 17.08
CA LEU A 301 7.71 -6.49 17.38
C LEU A 301 7.74 -6.81 18.89
N SER A 302 8.85 -6.50 19.57
CA SER A 302 9.02 -6.74 21.00
C SER A 302 8.03 -5.94 21.83
N ASP A 303 7.87 -4.64 21.54
CA ASP A 303 6.98 -3.76 22.30
C ASP A 303 5.51 -4.12 22.08
N TYR A 304 5.12 -4.48 20.82
CA TYR A 304 3.77 -4.94 20.54
C TYR A 304 3.44 -6.23 21.30
N LYS A 305 4.33 -7.22 21.31
CA LYS A 305 4.16 -8.45 22.09
C LYS A 305 4.03 -8.17 23.59
N ALA A 306 4.83 -7.25 24.11
CA ALA A 306 4.74 -6.84 25.52
C ALA A 306 3.37 -6.21 25.83
N LEU A 307 2.85 -5.35 24.92
CA LEU A 307 1.52 -4.77 25.06
C LEU A 307 0.42 -5.83 25.00
N LEU A 308 0.45 -6.75 24.03
CA LEU A 308 -0.54 -7.83 23.95
C LEU A 308 -0.54 -8.67 25.25
N SER A 309 0.64 -9.02 25.76
CA SER A 309 0.78 -9.75 27.03
C SER A 309 0.22 -8.97 28.21
N GLU A 310 0.44 -7.65 28.28
CA GLU A 310 -0.10 -6.78 29.34
C GLU A 310 -1.64 -6.81 29.40
N TYR A 311 -2.28 -6.88 28.22
CA TYR A 311 -3.75 -6.93 28.09
C TYR A 311 -4.32 -8.36 27.99
N GLY A 312 -3.47 -9.39 28.08
CA GLY A 312 -3.90 -10.78 28.02
C GLY A 312 -4.40 -11.23 26.65
N VAL A 313 -4.04 -10.54 25.57
CA VAL A 313 -4.35 -10.92 24.19
C VAL A 313 -3.35 -11.97 23.73
N THR A 314 -3.87 -13.10 23.23
CA THR A 314 -3.07 -14.25 22.78
C THR A 314 -3.09 -14.45 21.26
N ASP A 315 -3.87 -13.63 20.57
CA ASP A 315 -3.94 -13.66 19.11
C ASP A 315 -2.59 -13.26 18.50
N PRO A 316 -2.22 -13.86 17.35
CA PRO A 316 -0.92 -13.61 16.74
C PRO A 316 -0.80 -12.16 16.21
N LEU A 317 0.41 -11.63 16.24
CA LEU A 317 0.76 -10.45 15.45
C LEU A 317 0.86 -10.83 13.98
N TRP A 318 0.29 -10.01 13.12
CA TRP A 318 0.45 -10.11 11.66
C TRP A 318 1.27 -8.93 11.18
N ALA A 319 2.46 -9.19 10.65
CA ALA A 319 3.23 -8.15 9.97
C ALA A 319 2.59 -7.91 8.59
N THR A 320 1.47 -7.16 8.58
CA THR A 320 0.67 -6.94 7.38
C THR A 320 1.36 -6.04 6.36
N GLU A 321 2.40 -5.31 6.77
CA GLU A 321 3.39 -4.67 5.91
C GLU A 321 4.74 -4.62 6.63
N PHE A 322 5.82 -4.95 5.92
CA PHE A 322 7.18 -4.67 6.35
C PHE A 322 8.10 -4.57 5.15
N GLY A 323 9.21 -3.87 5.28
CA GLY A 323 10.16 -3.74 4.18
C GLY A 323 11.23 -2.70 4.44
N TRP A 324 12.19 -2.67 3.52
CA TRP A 324 13.24 -1.65 3.42
C TRP A 324 13.22 -1.07 2.03
N GLY A 325 13.19 0.26 1.93
CA GLY A 325 13.24 0.97 0.65
C GLY A 325 14.68 1.21 0.21
N SER A 326 14.93 1.06 -1.08
CA SER A 326 16.20 1.37 -1.72
C SER A 326 15.97 2.09 -3.04
N PHE A 327 16.70 3.16 -3.29
CA PHE A 327 16.75 3.84 -4.58
C PHE A 327 17.98 3.46 -5.40
N ASP A 328 18.78 2.52 -4.90
CA ASP A 328 19.91 1.96 -5.67
C ASP A 328 19.41 1.35 -6.98
N GLN A 329 20.13 1.61 -8.09
CA GLN A 329 19.80 1.15 -9.45
C GLN A 329 18.43 1.63 -10.00
N ILE A 330 17.78 2.62 -9.39
CA ILE A 330 16.65 3.33 -10.02
C ILE A 330 17.23 4.50 -10.81
N ALA A 331 16.82 4.66 -12.06
CA ALA A 331 17.22 5.76 -12.92
C ALA A 331 16.03 6.71 -13.16
N ASP A 332 16.31 8.02 -13.24
CA ASP A 332 15.33 9.01 -13.65
C ASP A 332 15.05 8.94 -15.19
N GLU A 333 14.14 9.77 -15.68
CA GLU A 333 13.78 9.84 -17.11
C GLU A 333 14.98 10.16 -18.04
N LYS A 334 16.09 10.68 -17.50
CA LYS A 334 17.31 11.01 -18.25
C LYS A 334 18.33 9.87 -18.22
N GLY A 335 18.09 8.85 -17.39
CA GLY A 335 19.01 7.76 -17.14
C GLY A 335 20.05 8.07 -16.06
N ASP A 336 19.90 9.18 -15.33
CA ASP A 336 20.73 9.51 -14.18
C ASP A 336 20.20 8.77 -12.92
N PRO A 337 21.04 8.49 -11.90
CA PRO A 337 20.59 7.89 -10.66
C PRO A 337 19.47 8.70 -10.01
N ALA A 338 18.29 8.10 -9.82
CA ALA A 338 17.17 8.73 -9.16
C ALA A 338 17.47 9.01 -7.70
N GLN A 339 16.91 10.09 -7.18
CA GLN A 339 17.02 10.44 -5.77
C GLN A 339 15.71 10.08 -5.06
N PRO A 340 15.76 9.57 -3.82
CA PRO A 340 14.58 9.39 -3.02
C PRO A 340 13.77 10.69 -2.89
N PRO A 341 12.43 10.60 -2.85
CA PRO A 341 11.59 11.78 -2.64
C PRO A 341 11.77 12.36 -1.24
N GLN A 342 11.31 13.61 -1.07
CA GLN A 342 11.33 14.28 0.22
C GLN A 342 10.61 13.46 1.29
N GLY A 343 11.28 13.25 2.42
CA GLY A 343 10.82 12.44 3.55
C GLY A 343 11.18 10.95 3.45
N ALA A 344 11.80 10.54 2.34
CA ALA A 344 12.32 9.19 2.14
C ALA A 344 13.83 9.15 1.87
N GLU A 345 14.56 10.21 2.24
CA GLU A 345 15.99 10.37 1.98
C GLU A 345 16.83 9.20 2.55
N PHE A 346 16.34 8.56 3.61
CA PHE A 346 16.98 7.38 4.21
C PHE A 346 17.15 6.20 3.24
N MET A 347 16.36 6.16 2.16
CA MET A 347 16.45 5.09 1.15
C MET A 347 17.72 5.18 0.30
N ALA A 348 18.42 6.34 0.33
CA ALA A 348 19.74 6.47 -0.29
C ALA A 348 20.83 5.75 0.52
N ASP A 349 20.57 5.45 1.80
CA ASP A 349 21.48 4.75 2.69
C ASP A 349 21.29 3.22 2.67
N VAL A 350 20.42 2.70 1.80
CA VAL A 350 20.11 1.27 1.67
C VAL A 350 20.35 0.84 0.23
N SER A 351 21.31 -0.04 0.00
CA SER A 351 21.53 -0.67 -1.30
C SER A 351 20.50 -1.78 -1.57
N GLU A 352 20.34 -2.18 -2.83
CA GLU A 352 19.48 -3.34 -3.18
C GLU A 352 19.92 -4.64 -2.47
N TRP A 353 21.22 -4.79 -2.18
CA TRP A 353 21.75 -5.94 -1.45
C TRP A 353 21.40 -5.91 0.04
N GLU A 354 21.44 -4.73 0.65
CA GLU A 354 20.98 -4.55 2.04
C GLU A 354 19.48 -4.74 2.13
N GLN A 355 18.69 -4.22 1.17
CA GLN A 355 17.26 -4.50 1.10
C GLN A 355 16.99 -6.01 1.12
N ALA A 356 17.68 -6.78 0.27
CA ALA A 356 17.52 -8.23 0.20
C ALA A 356 17.95 -8.92 1.49
N ALA A 357 19.11 -8.55 2.04
CA ALA A 357 19.63 -9.13 3.28
C ALA A 357 18.71 -8.84 4.47
N TYR A 358 18.18 -7.61 4.56
CA TYR A 358 17.28 -7.21 5.64
C TYR A 358 15.91 -7.90 5.55
N LEU A 359 15.34 -8.04 4.34
CA LEU A 359 14.11 -8.78 4.13
C LEU A 359 14.26 -10.25 4.55
N LEU A 360 15.32 -10.91 4.10
CA LEU A 360 15.58 -12.31 4.46
C LEU A 360 15.81 -12.47 5.97
N ARG A 361 16.57 -11.55 6.58
CA ARG A 361 16.84 -11.60 8.03
C ARG A 361 15.58 -11.34 8.86
N ALA A 362 14.72 -10.40 8.43
CA ALA A 362 13.44 -10.16 9.08
C ALA A 362 12.52 -11.39 9.04
N LEU A 363 12.44 -12.06 7.88
CA LEU A 363 11.69 -13.30 7.72
C LEU A 363 12.28 -14.45 8.58
N GLU A 364 13.60 -14.51 8.74
CA GLU A 364 14.25 -15.48 9.61
C GLU A 364 13.91 -15.21 11.09
N ILE A 365 13.93 -13.94 11.52
CA ILE A 365 13.51 -13.55 12.88
C ILE A 365 12.05 -13.95 13.10
N GLY A 366 11.16 -13.61 12.16
CA GLY A 366 9.74 -13.93 12.27
C GLY A 366 9.46 -15.43 12.34
N ARG A 367 10.18 -16.24 11.56
CA ARG A 367 10.03 -17.69 11.55
C ARG A 367 10.30 -18.34 12.92
N HIS A 368 11.19 -17.77 13.69
CA HIS A 368 11.51 -18.27 15.04
C HIS A 368 10.61 -17.72 16.13
N ASP A 369 9.57 -16.99 15.76
CA ASP A 369 8.64 -16.32 16.66
C ASP A 369 7.24 -16.93 16.52
N GLU A 370 6.91 -17.87 17.39
CA GLU A 370 5.60 -18.55 17.38
C GLU A 370 4.41 -17.62 17.65
N THR A 371 4.65 -16.36 18.02
CA THR A 371 3.61 -15.33 18.22
C THR A 371 3.32 -14.52 16.97
N LEU A 372 4.13 -14.70 15.91
CA LEU A 372 3.89 -14.08 14.61
C LEU A 372 3.09 -14.98 13.68
N GLY A 373 2.09 -14.39 13.05
CA GLY A 373 1.42 -14.95 11.89
C GLY A 373 2.15 -14.60 10.58
N PRO A 374 1.45 -14.57 9.46
CA PRO A 374 2.04 -14.23 8.18
C PRO A 374 2.71 -12.87 8.16
N MET A 375 3.84 -12.80 7.46
CA MET A 375 4.60 -11.59 7.22
C MET A 375 4.49 -11.18 5.75
N ILE A 376 3.99 -9.97 5.49
CA ILE A 376 3.68 -9.49 4.14
C ILE A 376 4.72 -8.45 3.73
N ILE A 377 5.56 -8.79 2.77
CA ILE A 377 6.53 -7.86 2.19
C ILE A 377 5.79 -6.72 1.48
N TRP A 378 6.13 -5.50 1.78
CA TRP A 378 5.64 -4.34 1.06
C TRP A 378 6.73 -3.77 0.16
N ASN A 379 6.71 -3.94 -1.19
CA ASN A 379 5.72 -4.55 -2.06
C ASN A 379 6.39 -5.30 -3.22
N LEU A 380 5.59 -5.92 -4.14
CA LEU A 380 6.11 -6.60 -5.32
C LEU A 380 6.66 -5.61 -6.36
N ASN A 381 5.81 -4.71 -6.86
CA ASN A 381 6.16 -3.70 -7.86
C ASN A 381 5.10 -2.58 -7.93
N PHE A 382 5.34 -1.44 -7.33
CA PHE A 382 4.46 -0.28 -7.37
C PHE A 382 4.94 0.81 -8.35
N GLY A 383 6.17 0.72 -8.87
CA GLY A 383 6.72 1.67 -9.84
C GLY A 383 5.81 1.91 -11.05
N PRO A 384 5.32 0.87 -11.77
CA PRO A 384 4.41 1.06 -12.90
C PRO A 384 3.08 1.73 -12.56
N LEU A 385 2.62 1.62 -11.30
CA LEU A 385 1.37 2.24 -10.86
C LEU A 385 1.55 3.71 -10.49
N LEU A 386 2.58 4.01 -9.73
CA LEU A 386 2.76 5.31 -9.07
C LEU A 386 3.81 6.20 -9.77
N GLY A 387 4.85 5.61 -10.35
CA GLY A 387 6.02 6.28 -10.89
C GLY A 387 7.26 5.99 -10.03
N ASP A 388 8.42 6.10 -10.67
CA ASP A 388 9.70 5.76 -10.04
C ASP A 388 10.16 6.82 -9.03
N GLU A 389 9.56 8.00 -9.08
CA GLU A 389 9.81 9.12 -8.16
C GLU A 389 9.12 8.98 -6.81
N PHE A 390 8.25 7.98 -6.63
CA PHE A 390 7.54 7.76 -5.36
C PHE A 390 8.29 6.80 -4.44
N SER A 391 8.22 7.04 -3.14
CA SER A 391 8.87 6.21 -2.10
C SER A 391 8.46 4.74 -2.18
N GLU A 392 7.21 4.47 -2.56
CA GLU A 392 6.64 3.14 -2.71
C GLU A 392 7.41 2.27 -3.72
N SER A 393 7.95 2.91 -4.77
CA SER A 393 8.77 2.23 -5.77
C SER A 393 10.11 1.76 -5.21
N GLY A 394 10.67 2.49 -4.24
CA GLY A 394 11.88 2.08 -3.53
C GLY A 394 11.72 0.79 -2.73
N TYR A 395 10.52 0.53 -2.19
CA TYR A 395 10.23 -0.71 -1.47
C TYR A 395 9.98 -1.92 -2.37
N SER A 396 9.73 -1.71 -3.66
CA SER A 396 9.46 -2.80 -4.60
C SER A 396 10.63 -3.77 -4.69
N ILE A 397 10.34 -5.08 -4.75
CA ILE A 397 11.37 -6.11 -4.98
C ILE A 397 11.60 -6.42 -6.48
N LEU A 398 10.84 -5.76 -7.35
CA LEU A 398 11.12 -5.68 -8.78
C LEU A 398 11.52 -4.25 -9.13
N ARG A 399 12.42 -4.10 -10.10
CA ARG A 399 12.73 -2.81 -10.70
C ARG A 399 11.59 -2.34 -11.61
N PRO A 400 11.54 -1.06 -11.99
CA PRO A 400 10.50 -0.53 -12.86
C PRO A 400 10.34 -1.25 -14.19
N ASP A 401 11.43 -1.81 -14.74
CA ASP A 401 11.43 -2.62 -15.97
C ASP A 401 10.93 -4.06 -15.75
N GLY A 402 10.53 -4.42 -14.53
CA GLY A 402 10.09 -5.75 -14.14
C GLY A 402 11.21 -6.75 -13.87
N SER A 403 12.47 -6.35 -13.97
CA SER A 403 13.61 -7.18 -13.58
C SER A 403 13.66 -7.36 -12.06
N ARG A 404 14.20 -8.47 -11.59
CA ARG A 404 14.29 -8.78 -10.17
C ARG A 404 15.42 -8.01 -9.50
N ARG A 405 15.17 -7.50 -8.31
CA ARG A 405 16.22 -7.11 -7.38
C ARG A 405 16.83 -8.36 -6.71
N PRO A 406 17.91 -8.22 -5.93
CA PRO A 406 18.51 -9.33 -5.19
C PRO A 406 17.58 -10.04 -4.21
N ALA A 407 16.53 -9.33 -3.75
CA ALA A 407 15.55 -9.84 -2.80
C ALA A 407 14.66 -10.95 -3.36
#